data_f85252122bccea94b8ad379c6cba3127
#
_entry.id   f85252122bccea94b8ad379c6cba3127
#
_cell.length_a   1.000
_cell.length_b   1.000
_cell.length_c   1.000
_cell.angle_alpha   90.00
_cell.angle_beta   90.00
_cell.angle_gamma   90.00
#
_symmetry.space_group_name_H-M   'P 1'
#
loop_
_entity.id
_entity.type
_entity.pdbx_description
1 polymer ?
#
loop_
_entity_poly.entity_id
_entity_poly.type
_entity_poly.pdbx_seq_one_letter_code
_entity_poly.pdbx_strand_id
1 'polypeptide(L)'
;MTIEQERVSANHWPGLDVVPSGPRAQVSARIAKRLFRAAINRLDVTVVAGDEVFGKGGPTMVITRPEEFYLRIGRHQLIGFGEAYLTGAWDAEDLGGFLQVLAAEMQNLVPPPLQKLRGLVVKRPPRTQKSSTKNSRSNIAHHYDLSNDLFELFLDPTLSYSSALFEGEPLEATAADLEEAQGRKIERLLDEAGVGEGSRVLEIGSGWGELCIRAARRGATITSLTLSVEQKALADRRIAEAAATDGFSADQCRVEIRDYRAVTGRYDAIVSVEMIEAVGWQFWRTYFETIDRVLAPGGKVAIQAITMPHDRMLATRNTYTWINKYIFPGGFLPSVRVIDEITRDHTTLQMAPAYSLGQHYARTLTLWDEAFLAHSQEVLALGFDETFLRMWHFYLEYSRAGFAAAYIDVNQLTFRRPA
;
A
#
# COMPACT_ATOMS: atom_id res chain seq x y z
N MET A 1 -2.94 -36.59 -6.48
CA MET A 1 -1.85 -36.55 -5.49
C MET A 1 -2.23 -35.50 -4.47
N THR A 2 -2.60 -35.92 -3.27
CA THR A 2 -2.97 -34.99 -2.17
C THR A 2 -1.69 -34.34 -1.70
N ILE A 3 -1.48 -33.05 -2.05
CA ILE A 3 -0.39 -32.27 -1.49
C ILE A 3 -0.76 -32.09 -0.01
N GLU A 4 -0.02 -32.76 0.89
CA GLU A 4 -0.01 -32.42 2.29
C GLU A 4 0.55 -31.01 2.38
N GLN A 5 -0.36 -30.02 2.54
CA GLN A 5 0.08 -28.63 2.80
C GLN A 5 0.83 -28.64 4.14
N GLU A 6 2.10 -28.24 4.13
CA GLU A 6 2.88 -28.01 5.33
C GLU A 6 2.09 -27.11 6.29
N ARG A 7 2.02 -27.50 7.55
CA ARG A 7 1.34 -26.70 8.57
C ARG A 7 2.07 -25.40 8.77
N VAL A 8 1.33 -24.29 8.73
CA VAL A 8 1.85 -22.95 9.01
C VAL A 8 2.73 -22.94 10.26
N SER A 9 3.96 -22.45 10.15
CA SER A 9 4.91 -22.40 11.25
C SER A 9 4.47 -21.37 12.31
N ALA A 10 4.21 -21.82 13.54
CA ALA A 10 3.86 -20.95 14.67
C ALA A 10 4.96 -19.92 14.99
N ASN A 11 6.21 -20.23 14.70
CA ASN A 11 7.34 -19.33 14.97
C ASN A 11 7.37 -18.14 13.99
N HIS A 12 7.05 -18.38 12.71
CA HIS A 12 7.02 -17.35 11.69
C HIS A 12 5.68 -16.60 11.64
N TRP A 13 4.57 -17.32 11.91
CA TRP A 13 3.20 -16.82 11.78
C TRP A 13 2.40 -16.98 13.08
N PRO A 14 2.73 -16.26 14.18
CA PRO A 14 2.09 -16.44 15.48
C PRO A 14 0.58 -16.28 15.43
N GLY A 15 -0.16 -17.32 15.83
CA GLY A 15 -1.62 -17.35 15.89
C GLY A 15 -2.32 -17.64 14.55
N LEU A 16 -1.60 -17.74 13.44
CA LEU A 16 -2.16 -18.21 12.16
C LEU A 16 -2.29 -19.75 12.15
N ASP A 17 -1.41 -20.44 12.83
CA ASP A 17 -1.40 -21.90 13.05
C ASP A 17 -2.60 -22.39 13.87
N VAL A 18 -3.23 -21.49 14.63
CA VAL A 18 -4.36 -21.84 15.53
C VAL A 18 -5.70 -21.54 14.85
N VAL A 19 -6.52 -22.59 14.67
CA VAL A 19 -7.91 -22.42 14.25
C VAL A 19 -8.77 -22.01 15.45
N PRO A 20 -9.58 -20.93 15.36
CA PRO A 20 -10.45 -20.52 16.46
C PRO A 20 -11.38 -21.66 16.91
N SER A 21 -11.50 -21.90 18.20
CA SER A 21 -12.23 -23.03 18.76
C SER A 21 -13.16 -22.63 19.92
N GLY A 22 -13.97 -23.57 20.37
CA GLY A 22 -14.88 -23.42 21.50
C GLY A 22 -16.30 -22.93 21.11
N PRO A 23 -17.25 -22.93 22.07
CA PRO A 23 -18.68 -22.71 21.79
C PRO A 23 -18.96 -21.34 21.16
N ARG A 24 -18.26 -20.29 21.58
CA ARG A 24 -18.43 -18.93 21.01
C ARG A 24 -17.95 -18.85 19.55
N ALA A 25 -16.87 -19.56 19.22
CA ALA A 25 -16.35 -19.61 17.84
C ALA A 25 -17.34 -20.37 16.94
N GLN A 26 -17.91 -21.46 17.40
CA GLN A 26 -18.92 -22.25 16.68
C GLN A 26 -20.19 -21.44 16.39
N VAL A 27 -20.70 -20.68 17.38
CA VAL A 27 -21.87 -19.81 17.17
C VAL A 27 -21.56 -18.71 16.14
N SER A 28 -20.42 -18.03 16.28
CA SER A 28 -20.03 -16.98 15.33
C SER A 28 -19.77 -17.52 13.93
N ALA A 29 -19.23 -18.74 13.77
CA ALA A 29 -19.06 -19.40 12.48
C ALA A 29 -20.39 -19.68 11.76
N ARG A 30 -21.41 -20.16 12.51
CA ARG A 30 -22.77 -20.39 11.94
C ARG A 30 -23.39 -19.08 11.44
N ILE A 31 -23.26 -18.00 12.20
CA ILE A 31 -23.74 -16.67 11.80
C ILE A 31 -22.98 -16.20 10.56
N ALA A 32 -21.65 -16.31 10.57
CA ALA A 32 -20.79 -15.93 9.47
C ALA A 32 -21.12 -16.71 8.19
N LYS A 33 -21.35 -18.03 8.27
CA LYS A 33 -21.79 -18.86 7.13
C LYS A 33 -23.06 -18.32 6.49
N ARG A 34 -24.07 -17.98 7.31
CA ARG A 34 -25.34 -17.42 6.81
C ARG A 34 -25.15 -16.07 6.13
N LEU A 35 -24.41 -15.16 6.76
CA LEU A 35 -24.17 -13.82 6.23
C LEU A 35 -23.32 -13.88 4.96
N PHE A 36 -22.27 -14.68 4.93
CA PHE A 36 -21.42 -14.88 3.76
C PHE A 36 -22.22 -15.39 2.57
N ARG A 37 -22.99 -16.46 2.74
CA ARG A 37 -23.85 -16.98 1.65
C ARG A 37 -24.86 -15.94 1.16
N ALA A 38 -25.51 -15.23 2.07
CA ALA A 38 -26.47 -14.19 1.71
C ALA A 38 -25.83 -13.03 0.94
N ALA A 39 -24.57 -12.69 1.26
CA ALA A 39 -23.81 -11.69 0.52
C ALA A 39 -23.42 -12.21 -0.86
N ILE A 40 -22.78 -13.38 -0.94
CA ILE A 40 -22.28 -13.99 -2.19
C ILE A 40 -23.42 -14.23 -3.20
N ASN A 41 -24.60 -14.67 -2.75
CA ASN A 41 -25.75 -14.89 -3.64
C ASN A 41 -26.27 -13.62 -4.35
N ARG A 42 -25.74 -12.44 -4.00
CA ARG A 42 -26.07 -11.15 -4.64
C ARG A 42 -24.98 -10.67 -5.59
N LEU A 43 -23.82 -11.35 -5.62
CA LEU A 43 -22.61 -10.94 -6.33
C LEU A 43 -22.39 -11.80 -7.57
N ASP A 44 -21.76 -11.20 -8.57
CA ASP A 44 -21.37 -11.87 -9.82
C ASP A 44 -20.04 -12.62 -9.61
N VAL A 45 -20.07 -13.57 -8.68
CA VAL A 45 -19.01 -14.52 -8.36
C VAL A 45 -19.60 -15.91 -8.16
N THR A 46 -18.73 -16.93 -8.23
CA THR A 46 -19.08 -18.32 -7.90
C THR A 46 -18.32 -18.75 -6.66
N VAL A 47 -18.96 -19.42 -5.72
CA VAL A 47 -18.30 -20.06 -4.57
C VAL A 47 -18.65 -21.54 -4.56
N VAL A 48 -17.61 -22.38 -4.50
CA VAL A 48 -17.67 -23.84 -4.37
C VAL A 48 -17.22 -24.23 -2.97
N ALA A 49 -18.05 -24.97 -2.23
CA ALA A 49 -17.76 -25.42 -0.88
C ALA A 49 -18.20 -26.87 -0.69
N GLY A 50 -17.32 -27.84 -0.97
CA GLY A 50 -17.69 -29.25 -1.11
C GLY A 50 -18.65 -29.42 -2.27
N ASP A 51 -19.82 -30.03 -2.02
CA ASP A 51 -20.87 -30.23 -3.02
C ASP A 51 -21.78 -29.00 -3.23
N GLU A 52 -21.63 -27.95 -2.43
CA GLU A 52 -22.42 -26.72 -2.52
C GLU A 52 -21.81 -25.74 -3.50
N VAL A 53 -22.62 -25.23 -4.46
CA VAL A 53 -22.23 -24.13 -5.36
C VAL A 53 -23.23 -22.99 -5.19
N PHE A 54 -22.78 -21.77 -5.03
CA PHE A 54 -23.62 -20.59 -4.86
C PHE A 54 -22.95 -19.30 -5.38
N GLY A 55 -23.75 -18.26 -5.61
CA GLY A 55 -23.38 -17.03 -6.30
C GLY A 55 -24.11 -16.90 -7.63
N LYS A 56 -23.79 -15.86 -8.43
CA LYS A 56 -24.46 -15.59 -9.71
C LYS A 56 -23.62 -15.93 -10.95
N GLY A 57 -22.44 -16.54 -10.76
CA GLY A 57 -21.47 -16.76 -11.83
C GLY A 57 -20.35 -15.71 -11.79
N GLY A 58 -19.29 -15.91 -12.58
CA GLY A 58 -18.09 -15.06 -12.59
C GLY A 58 -16.89 -15.70 -11.89
N PRO A 59 -15.89 -14.92 -11.43
CA PRO A 59 -14.69 -15.46 -10.81
C PRO A 59 -15.01 -16.44 -9.68
N THR A 60 -14.28 -17.57 -9.64
CA THR A 60 -14.61 -18.68 -8.75
C THR A 60 -13.68 -18.77 -7.56
N MET A 61 -14.28 -18.81 -6.36
CA MET A 61 -13.63 -19.13 -5.09
C MET A 61 -13.95 -20.57 -4.69
N VAL A 62 -12.92 -21.32 -4.29
CA VAL A 62 -13.04 -22.69 -3.78
C VAL A 62 -12.73 -22.74 -2.29
N ILE A 63 -13.69 -23.09 -1.46
CA ILE A 63 -13.48 -23.29 -0.01
C ILE A 63 -13.07 -24.74 0.22
N THR A 64 -11.78 -24.97 0.44
CA THR A 64 -11.16 -26.28 0.64
C THR A 64 -11.40 -26.83 2.03
N ARG A 65 -11.42 -25.96 3.06
CA ARG A 65 -11.67 -26.32 4.47
C ARG A 65 -12.79 -25.45 5.06
N PRO A 66 -14.08 -25.78 4.79
CA PRO A 66 -15.23 -24.95 5.17
C PRO A 66 -15.33 -24.66 6.66
N GLU A 67 -15.05 -25.63 7.53
CA GLU A 67 -15.10 -25.42 8.99
C GLU A 67 -14.09 -24.37 9.44
N GLU A 68 -12.83 -24.50 9.06
CA GLU A 68 -11.79 -23.53 9.36
C GLU A 68 -12.12 -22.14 8.82
N PHE A 69 -12.54 -22.06 7.54
CA PHE A 69 -12.92 -20.83 6.88
C PHE A 69 -13.98 -20.06 7.68
N TYR A 70 -15.10 -20.73 8.03
CA TYR A 70 -16.17 -20.07 8.76
C TYR A 70 -15.82 -19.74 10.22
N LEU A 71 -14.94 -20.50 10.86
CA LEU A 71 -14.41 -20.19 12.19
C LEU A 71 -13.56 -18.92 12.16
N ARG A 72 -12.67 -18.77 11.15
CA ARG A 72 -11.81 -17.60 11.00
C ARG A 72 -12.62 -16.35 10.67
N ILE A 73 -13.50 -16.37 9.69
CA ILE A 73 -14.32 -15.19 9.35
C ILE A 73 -15.31 -14.85 10.46
N GLY A 74 -15.86 -15.83 11.16
CA GLY A 74 -16.74 -15.61 12.31
C GLY A 74 -16.06 -14.93 13.48
N ARG A 75 -14.77 -15.21 13.69
CA ARG A 75 -13.98 -14.65 14.80
C ARG A 75 -13.27 -13.34 14.46
N HIS A 76 -12.76 -13.23 13.22
CA HIS A 76 -11.85 -12.15 12.83
C HIS A 76 -12.35 -11.34 11.61
N GLN A 77 -13.54 -11.61 11.09
CA GLN A 77 -14.18 -10.92 9.98
C GLN A 77 -13.26 -10.88 8.75
N LEU A 78 -12.99 -9.69 8.16
CA LEU A 78 -12.13 -9.54 6.98
C LEU A 78 -10.66 -9.93 7.24
N ILE A 79 -10.16 -9.78 8.46
CA ILE A 79 -8.85 -10.33 8.82
C ILE A 79 -8.88 -11.84 8.70
N GLY A 80 -9.92 -12.50 9.25
CA GLY A 80 -10.10 -13.95 9.17
C GLY A 80 -10.31 -14.46 7.74
N PHE A 81 -10.88 -13.65 6.85
CA PHE A 81 -11.01 -13.96 5.44
C PHE A 81 -9.62 -14.07 4.77
N GLY A 82 -8.74 -13.09 4.95
CA GLY A 82 -7.37 -13.16 4.45
C GLY A 82 -6.56 -14.26 5.15
N GLU A 83 -6.68 -14.43 6.48
CA GLU A 83 -6.00 -15.51 7.22
C GLU A 83 -6.41 -16.89 6.69
N ALA A 84 -7.67 -17.09 6.32
CA ALA A 84 -8.14 -18.34 5.72
C ALA A 84 -7.52 -18.59 4.33
N TYR A 85 -7.21 -17.53 3.57
CA TYR A 85 -6.43 -17.64 2.33
C TYR A 85 -4.98 -18.05 2.62
N LEU A 86 -4.31 -17.36 3.55
CA LEU A 86 -2.92 -17.67 3.91
C LEU A 86 -2.73 -19.13 4.33
N THR A 87 -3.71 -19.70 5.04
CA THR A 87 -3.68 -21.10 5.45
C THR A 87 -4.13 -22.07 4.35
N GLY A 88 -4.60 -21.57 3.20
CA GLY A 88 -5.15 -22.39 2.11
C GLY A 88 -6.53 -22.99 2.45
N ALA A 89 -7.29 -22.43 3.41
CA ALA A 89 -8.66 -22.86 3.68
C ALA A 89 -9.64 -22.45 2.57
N TRP A 90 -9.23 -21.54 1.71
CA TRP A 90 -9.87 -21.22 0.43
C TRP A 90 -8.83 -20.75 -0.59
N ASP A 91 -9.21 -20.82 -1.85
CA ASP A 91 -8.40 -20.36 -2.99
C ASP A 91 -9.29 -19.83 -4.11
N ALA A 92 -8.69 -19.14 -5.10
CA ALA A 92 -9.35 -18.68 -6.31
C ALA A 92 -8.32 -18.64 -7.44
N GLU A 93 -8.66 -19.17 -8.62
CA GLU A 93 -7.79 -19.13 -9.80
C GLU A 93 -7.59 -17.68 -10.28
N ASP A 94 -8.67 -16.90 -10.32
CA ASP A 94 -8.64 -15.44 -10.54
C ASP A 94 -8.92 -14.74 -9.20
N LEU A 95 -7.90 -14.70 -8.33
CA LEU A 95 -8.01 -14.09 -7.01
C LEU A 95 -8.36 -12.61 -7.11
N GLY A 96 -7.69 -11.88 -7.99
CA GLY A 96 -7.90 -10.46 -8.13
C GLY A 96 -9.27 -10.11 -8.70
N GLY A 97 -9.76 -10.84 -9.71
CA GLY A 97 -11.12 -10.67 -10.24
C GLY A 97 -12.19 -10.96 -9.18
N PHE A 98 -12.00 -12.02 -8.39
CA PHE A 98 -12.89 -12.33 -7.27
C PHE A 98 -12.92 -11.19 -6.24
N LEU A 99 -11.74 -10.72 -5.81
CA LEU A 99 -11.62 -9.62 -4.84
C LEU A 99 -12.13 -8.29 -5.41
N GLN A 100 -12.01 -8.04 -6.71
CA GLN A 100 -12.51 -6.84 -7.38
C GLN A 100 -14.04 -6.75 -7.30
N VAL A 101 -14.77 -7.85 -7.55
CA VAL A 101 -16.22 -7.88 -7.38
C VAL A 101 -16.60 -7.59 -5.93
N LEU A 102 -15.87 -8.18 -4.95
CA LEU A 102 -16.11 -7.88 -3.54
C LEU A 102 -15.83 -6.42 -3.20
N ALA A 103 -14.78 -5.82 -3.76
CA ALA A 103 -14.41 -4.42 -3.51
C ALA A 103 -15.44 -3.45 -4.07
N ALA A 104 -15.94 -3.69 -5.30
CA ALA A 104 -16.98 -2.88 -5.93
C ALA A 104 -18.26 -2.82 -5.09
N GLU A 105 -18.66 -3.97 -4.51
CA GLU A 105 -19.88 -4.10 -3.73
C GLU A 105 -19.68 -3.96 -2.20
N MET A 106 -18.48 -3.57 -1.75
CA MET A 106 -18.12 -3.52 -0.32
C MET A 106 -19.09 -2.70 0.53
N GLN A 107 -19.68 -1.65 -0.02
CA GLN A 107 -20.68 -0.81 0.67
C GLN A 107 -21.99 -1.55 0.92
N ASN A 108 -22.34 -2.49 0.04
CA ASN A 108 -23.60 -3.22 0.01
C ASN A 108 -23.50 -4.61 0.66
N LEU A 109 -22.26 -5.09 0.93
CA LEU A 109 -22.03 -6.42 1.54
C LEU A 109 -22.61 -6.54 2.94
N VAL A 110 -22.59 -5.48 3.73
CA VAL A 110 -23.12 -5.47 5.10
C VAL A 110 -24.46 -4.73 5.13
N PRO A 111 -25.57 -5.39 5.49
CA PRO A 111 -26.86 -4.74 5.61
C PRO A 111 -26.83 -3.50 6.53
N PRO A 112 -27.55 -2.40 6.19
CA PRO A 112 -27.52 -1.15 6.95
C PRO A 112 -27.76 -1.28 8.46
N PRO A 113 -28.64 -2.15 8.97
CA PRO A 113 -28.80 -2.34 10.41
C PRO A 113 -27.55 -2.89 11.10
N LEU A 114 -26.80 -3.77 10.41
CA LEU A 114 -25.57 -4.37 10.94
C LEU A 114 -24.38 -3.41 10.85
N GLN A 115 -24.41 -2.45 9.92
CA GLN A 115 -23.39 -1.40 9.85
C GLN A 115 -23.37 -0.55 11.12
N LYS A 116 -24.54 -0.28 11.74
CA LYS A 116 -24.65 0.45 13.03
C LYS A 116 -24.00 -0.31 14.19
N LEU A 117 -23.95 -1.64 14.13
CA LEU A 117 -23.32 -2.50 15.13
C LEU A 117 -21.82 -2.71 14.90
N ARG A 118 -21.29 -2.20 13.78
CA ARG A 118 -19.88 -2.36 13.39
C ARG A 118 -18.92 -1.90 14.50
N GLY A 119 -19.22 -0.80 15.16
CA GLY A 119 -18.39 -0.26 16.24
C GLY A 119 -18.23 -1.19 17.46
N LEU A 120 -19.14 -2.16 17.66
CA LEU A 120 -19.08 -3.15 18.75
C LEU A 120 -18.24 -4.39 18.39
N VAL A 121 -18.05 -4.65 17.09
CA VAL A 121 -17.44 -5.89 16.58
C VAL A 121 -16.04 -5.66 16.02
N VAL A 122 -15.78 -4.45 15.47
CA VAL A 122 -14.53 -4.11 14.81
C VAL A 122 -13.38 -3.96 15.80
N LYS A 123 -12.28 -4.68 15.55
CA LYS A 123 -11.05 -4.54 16.34
C LYS A 123 -10.40 -3.17 16.09
N ARG A 124 -9.90 -2.56 17.16
CA ARG A 124 -9.11 -1.32 17.07
C ARG A 124 -7.63 -1.66 16.86
N PRO A 125 -6.88 -0.80 16.12
CA PRO A 125 -5.44 -0.97 15.97
C PRO A 125 -4.73 -1.02 17.34
N PRO A 126 -3.70 -1.88 17.50
CA PRO A 126 -2.87 -1.89 18.69
C PRO A 126 -2.19 -0.53 18.91
N ARG A 127 -2.05 -0.13 20.16
CA ARG A 127 -1.38 1.15 20.50
C ARG A 127 0.07 1.20 20.03
N THR A 128 0.74 0.04 19.92
CA THR A 128 2.10 -0.11 19.43
C THR A 128 2.27 0.24 17.96
N GLN A 129 1.20 0.15 17.15
CA GLN A 129 1.22 0.49 15.73
C GLN A 129 0.93 1.99 15.45
N LYS A 130 0.68 2.81 16.48
CA LYS A 130 0.51 4.25 16.30
C LYS A 130 1.84 4.86 15.81
N SER A 131 1.83 5.60 14.68
CA SER A 131 3.01 6.19 14.02
C SER A 131 3.59 7.39 14.79
N SER A 132 3.82 7.23 16.09
CA SER A 132 4.59 8.17 16.93
C SER A 132 6.07 8.14 16.55
N THR A 133 6.84 9.16 16.94
CA THR A 133 8.31 9.20 16.73
C THR A 133 9.03 7.95 17.24
N LYS A 134 8.50 7.32 18.30
CA LYS A 134 9.05 6.07 18.87
C LYS A 134 8.75 4.85 17.99
N ASN A 135 7.57 4.77 17.40
CA ASN A 135 7.09 3.56 16.72
C ASN A 135 7.26 3.62 15.19
N SER A 136 7.40 4.84 14.60
CA SER A 136 7.50 5.00 13.14
C SER A 136 8.64 4.19 12.53
N ARG A 137 9.81 4.17 13.19
CA ARG A 137 10.95 3.37 12.74
C ARG A 137 10.65 1.86 12.75
N SER A 138 10.02 1.35 13.82
CA SER A 138 9.65 -0.07 13.91
C SER A 138 8.56 -0.46 12.92
N ASN A 139 7.58 0.44 12.65
CA ASN A 139 6.53 0.17 11.68
C ASN A 139 7.08 0.11 10.25
N ILE A 140 8.02 1.01 9.91
CA ILE A 140 8.68 1.02 8.61
C ILE A 140 9.63 -0.18 8.48
N ALA A 141 10.44 -0.46 9.50
CA ALA A 141 11.31 -1.61 9.53
C ALA A 141 10.55 -2.92 9.28
N HIS A 142 9.40 -3.12 9.89
CA HIS A 142 8.59 -4.34 9.70
C HIS A 142 8.23 -4.63 8.23
N HIS A 143 8.06 -3.60 7.41
CA HIS A 143 7.74 -3.76 5.98
C HIS A 143 8.99 -3.76 5.08
N TYR A 144 9.99 -2.91 5.37
CA TYR A 144 11.18 -2.72 4.54
C TYR A 144 12.41 -3.52 5.01
N ASP A 145 12.35 -4.19 6.18
CA ASP A 145 13.32 -5.21 6.59
C ASP A 145 13.09 -6.57 5.86
N LEU A 146 12.06 -6.66 5.00
CA LEU A 146 12.04 -7.59 3.88
C LEU A 146 13.23 -7.20 2.99
N SER A 147 14.13 -8.14 2.69
CA SER A 147 15.42 -7.85 2.03
C SER A 147 15.27 -7.08 0.71
N ASN A 148 16.24 -6.22 0.38
CA ASN A 148 16.28 -5.59 -0.95
C ASN A 148 16.17 -6.60 -2.08
N ASP A 149 16.79 -7.78 -1.90
CA ASP A 149 16.77 -8.90 -2.87
C ASP A 149 15.35 -9.35 -3.20
N LEU A 150 14.43 -9.32 -2.23
CA LEU A 150 13.03 -9.63 -2.49
C LEU A 150 12.37 -8.60 -3.43
N PHE A 151 12.61 -7.30 -3.19
CA PHE A 151 12.04 -6.24 -4.02
C PHE A 151 12.62 -6.24 -5.44
N GLU A 152 13.90 -6.58 -5.60
CA GLU A 152 14.57 -6.70 -6.89
C GLU A 152 13.98 -7.83 -7.75
N LEU A 153 13.31 -8.85 -7.16
CA LEU A 153 12.67 -9.94 -7.91
C LEU A 153 11.39 -9.53 -8.65
N PHE A 154 10.72 -8.47 -8.23
CA PHE A 154 9.43 -8.11 -8.83
C PHE A 154 9.26 -6.63 -9.20
N LEU A 155 10.12 -5.74 -8.73
CA LEU A 155 10.17 -4.36 -9.18
C LEU A 155 10.99 -4.22 -10.47
N ASP A 156 10.76 -3.12 -11.17
CA ASP A 156 11.57 -2.70 -12.32
C ASP A 156 12.94 -2.13 -11.86
N PRO A 157 13.91 -1.88 -12.77
CA PRO A 157 15.24 -1.40 -12.41
C PRO A 157 15.28 -0.06 -11.65
N THR A 158 14.21 0.75 -11.71
CA THR A 158 14.13 1.98 -10.91
C THR A 158 13.93 1.70 -9.42
N LEU A 159 13.53 0.49 -9.05
CA LEU A 159 13.12 0.09 -7.71
C LEU A 159 12.06 1.06 -7.12
N SER A 160 11.13 1.53 -7.94
CA SER A 160 10.06 2.42 -7.50
C SER A 160 8.88 1.63 -6.97
N TYR A 161 8.75 1.53 -5.64
CA TYR A 161 7.65 0.81 -4.98
C TYR A 161 6.44 1.74 -4.75
N SER A 162 5.82 2.13 -5.85
CA SER A 162 4.66 3.03 -5.91
C SER A 162 4.03 2.98 -7.31
N SER A 163 2.82 3.55 -7.49
CA SER A 163 2.15 3.56 -8.80
C SER A 163 3.03 4.14 -9.90
N ALA A 164 3.11 3.44 -11.01
CA ALA A 164 3.65 3.97 -12.27
C ALA A 164 2.65 4.92 -12.96
N LEU A 165 3.08 5.60 -14.03
CA LEU A 165 2.25 6.41 -14.94
C LEU A 165 2.49 5.92 -16.37
N PHE A 166 1.67 4.98 -16.84
CA PHE A 166 1.75 4.44 -18.18
C PHE A 166 1.29 5.47 -19.23
N GLU A 167 1.78 5.32 -20.45
CA GLU A 167 1.28 6.05 -21.60
C GLU A 167 0.11 5.28 -22.24
N GLY A 168 -0.91 5.99 -22.71
CA GLY A 168 -2.10 5.37 -23.29
C GLY A 168 -2.98 4.66 -22.27
N GLU A 169 -3.60 3.55 -22.66
CA GLU A 169 -4.49 2.75 -21.83
C GLU A 169 -3.67 1.87 -20.85
N PRO A 170 -3.74 2.11 -19.54
CA PRO A 170 -2.89 1.42 -18.56
C PRO A 170 -3.01 -0.10 -18.63
N LEU A 171 -4.21 -0.62 -18.90
CA LEU A 171 -4.46 -2.09 -18.91
C LEU A 171 -3.77 -2.81 -20.07
N GLU A 172 -3.36 -2.09 -21.13
CA GLU A 172 -2.64 -2.65 -22.27
C GLU A 172 -1.12 -2.67 -22.06
N ALA A 173 -0.60 -1.94 -21.06
CA ALA A 173 0.82 -1.87 -20.77
C ALA A 173 1.39 -3.24 -20.33
N THR A 174 2.66 -3.46 -20.61
CA THR A 174 3.39 -4.69 -20.30
C THR A 174 4.52 -4.46 -19.29
N ALA A 175 5.19 -5.50 -18.86
CA ALA A 175 6.36 -5.42 -17.99
C ALA A 175 7.49 -4.57 -18.62
N ALA A 176 7.62 -4.58 -19.96
CA ALA A 176 8.62 -3.78 -20.68
C ALA A 176 8.38 -2.27 -20.58
N ASP A 177 7.14 -1.85 -20.30
CA ASP A 177 6.77 -0.43 -20.19
C ASP A 177 6.97 0.12 -18.78
N LEU A 178 7.19 -0.76 -17.77
CA LEU A 178 7.13 -0.40 -16.36
C LEU A 178 8.23 0.58 -15.95
N GLU A 179 9.47 0.37 -16.36
CA GLU A 179 10.61 1.24 -16.05
C GLU A 179 10.38 2.68 -16.58
N GLU A 180 9.94 2.78 -17.83
CA GLU A 180 9.65 4.09 -18.45
C GLU A 180 8.44 4.75 -17.78
N ALA A 181 7.42 3.98 -17.44
CA ALA A 181 6.23 4.48 -16.74
C ALA A 181 6.55 4.97 -15.31
N GLN A 182 7.46 4.31 -14.59
CA GLN A 182 7.98 4.77 -13.30
C GLN A 182 8.78 6.07 -13.49
N GLY A 183 9.62 6.12 -14.51
CA GLY A 183 10.34 7.34 -14.90
C GLY A 183 9.38 8.50 -15.15
N ARG A 184 8.38 8.30 -15.98
CA ARG A 184 7.35 9.31 -16.33
C ARG A 184 6.60 9.82 -15.10
N LYS A 185 6.26 8.93 -14.15
CA LYS A 185 5.63 9.29 -12.89
C LYS A 185 6.50 10.26 -12.07
N ILE A 186 7.80 9.98 -11.97
CA ILE A 186 8.73 10.81 -11.20
C ILE A 186 8.97 12.14 -11.92
N GLU A 187 9.21 12.10 -13.24
CA GLU A 187 9.42 13.32 -14.02
C GLU A 187 8.23 14.28 -13.89
N ARG A 188 6.99 13.76 -13.97
CA ARG A 188 5.80 14.59 -13.76
C ARG A 188 5.76 15.23 -12.36
N LEU A 189 6.11 14.50 -11.30
CA LEU A 189 6.18 15.07 -9.95
C LEU A 189 7.24 16.18 -9.84
N LEU A 190 8.42 15.98 -10.46
CA LEU A 190 9.47 16.99 -10.50
C LEU A 190 9.05 18.24 -11.30
N ASP A 191 8.33 18.07 -12.41
CA ASP A 191 7.76 19.16 -13.20
C ASP A 191 6.74 19.99 -12.40
N GLU A 192 5.79 19.30 -11.76
CA GLU A 192 4.77 19.93 -10.92
C GLU A 192 5.38 20.68 -9.73
N ALA A 193 6.44 20.12 -9.15
CA ALA A 193 7.20 20.77 -8.07
C ALA A 193 8.12 21.89 -8.58
N GLY A 194 8.28 22.04 -9.92
CA GLY A 194 9.14 23.05 -10.53
C GLY A 194 10.63 22.82 -10.30
N VAL A 195 11.04 21.55 -10.23
CA VAL A 195 12.45 21.16 -9.99
C VAL A 195 13.27 21.34 -11.27
N GLY A 196 14.34 22.12 -11.17
CA GLY A 196 15.29 22.39 -12.23
C GLY A 196 16.65 22.78 -11.68
N GLU A 197 17.50 23.32 -12.55
CA GLU A 197 18.86 23.71 -12.20
C GLU A 197 18.91 24.68 -10.99
N GLY A 198 19.76 24.38 -10.02
CA GLY A 198 19.93 25.15 -8.79
C GLY A 198 18.81 25.00 -7.75
N SER A 199 17.75 24.23 -8.02
CA SER A 199 16.69 23.99 -7.05
C SER A 199 17.20 23.23 -5.83
N ARG A 200 16.78 23.65 -4.65
CA ARG A 200 17.00 22.91 -3.39
C ARG A 200 15.74 22.09 -3.11
N VAL A 201 15.84 20.78 -3.21
CA VAL A 201 14.72 19.86 -3.11
C VAL A 201 14.75 19.09 -1.78
N LEU A 202 13.61 18.91 -1.16
CA LEU A 202 13.40 17.94 -0.07
C LEU A 202 12.54 16.80 -0.59
N GLU A 203 13.01 15.57 -0.42
CA GLU A 203 12.21 14.37 -0.60
C GLU A 203 11.87 13.75 0.76
N ILE A 204 10.60 13.45 0.99
CA ILE A 204 10.15 12.73 2.18
C ILE A 204 9.80 11.31 1.79
N GLY A 205 10.69 10.37 2.12
CA GLY A 205 10.62 8.97 1.71
C GLY A 205 11.52 8.67 0.50
N SER A 206 12.79 8.30 0.75
CA SER A 206 13.80 8.13 -0.31
C SER A 206 13.56 6.94 -1.23
N GLY A 207 12.80 5.93 -0.77
CA GLY A 207 12.86 4.63 -1.42
C GLY A 207 14.32 4.19 -1.60
N TRP A 208 14.65 3.73 -2.79
CA TRP A 208 16.02 3.34 -3.17
C TRP A 208 16.73 4.37 -4.07
N GLY A 209 16.29 5.65 -4.03
CA GLY A 209 17.04 6.80 -4.53
C GLY A 209 16.75 7.23 -5.97
N GLU A 210 15.80 6.63 -6.69
CA GLU A 210 15.53 6.98 -8.10
C GLU A 210 15.12 8.45 -8.28
N LEU A 211 14.27 8.98 -7.39
CA LEU A 211 13.85 10.38 -7.48
C LEU A 211 15.04 11.33 -7.21
N CYS A 212 15.95 10.98 -6.28
CA CYS A 212 17.19 11.71 -6.07
C CYS A 212 18.01 11.81 -7.34
N ILE A 213 18.24 10.68 -8.02
CA ILE A 213 19.02 10.59 -9.26
C ILE A 213 18.40 11.48 -10.34
N ARG A 214 17.10 11.41 -10.56
CA ARG A 214 16.39 12.22 -11.57
C ARG A 214 16.42 13.71 -11.24
N ALA A 215 16.27 14.09 -9.97
CA ALA A 215 16.38 15.48 -9.55
C ALA A 215 17.81 16.02 -9.77
N ALA A 216 18.84 15.24 -9.47
CA ALA A 216 20.24 15.63 -9.70
C ALA A 216 20.58 15.77 -11.20
N ARG A 217 20.04 14.89 -12.06
CA ARG A 217 20.14 15.01 -13.52
C ARG A 217 19.55 16.33 -14.06
N ARG A 218 18.57 16.92 -13.36
CA ARG A 218 18.02 18.26 -13.66
C ARG A 218 18.86 19.42 -13.09
N GLY A 219 20.00 19.14 -12.46
CA GLY A 219 20.86 20.16 -11.83
C GLY A 219 20.41 20.61 -10.44
N ALA A 220 19.47 19.92 -9.82
CA ALA A 220 19.01 20.21 -8.46
C ALA A 220 19.94 19.64 -7.40
N THR A 221 19.92 20.24 -6.20
CA THR A 221 20.48 19.62 -4.97
C THR A 221 19.34 19.07 -4.13
N ILE A 222 19.39 17.80 -3.77
CA ILE A 222 18.30 17.12 -3.07
C ILE A 222 18.75 16.54 -1.74
N THR A 223 17.95 16.81 -0.70
CA THR A 223 18.00 16.10 0.58
C THR A 223 16.83 15.15 0.65
N SER A 224 17.10 13.86 0.79
CA SER A 224 16.08 12.82 0.86
C SER A 224 16.08 12.16 2.23
N LEU A 225 14.90 11.87 2.76
CA LEU A 225 14.73 11.34 4.11
C LEU A 225 14.22 9.91 4.07
N THR A 226 14.83 9.04 4.88
CA THR A 226 14.32 7.69 5.15
C THR A 226 14.47 7.35 6.63
N LEU A 227 13.80 6.30 7.09
CA LEU A 227 14.02 5.68 8.41
C LEU A 227 14.66 4.28 8.28
N SER A 228 14.82 3.74 7.05
CA SER A 228 15.46 2.45 6.78
C SER A 228 16.94 2.63 6.47
N VAL A 229 17.76 1.88 7.19
CA VAL A 229 19.22 1.82 6.96
C VAL A 229 19.53 1.09 5.66
N GLU A 230 18.74 0.06 5.35
CA GLU A 230 18.87 -0.78 4.16
C GLU A 230 18.55 0.01 2.89
N GLN A 231 17.45 0.78 2.91
CA GLN A 231 17.11 1.68 1.79
C GLN A 231 18.22 2.72 1.56
N LYS A 232 18.71 3.36 2.65
CA LYS A 232 19.79 4.34 2.52
C LYS A 232 21.03 3.73 1.89
N ALA A 233 21.46 2.55 2.36
CA ALA A 233 22.69 1.92 1.87
C ALA A 233 22.61 1.60 0.36
N LEU A 234 21.46 1.12 -0.11
CA LEU A 234 21.25 0.84 -1.53
C LEU A 234 21.10 2.16 -2.33
N ALA A 235 20.37 3.14 -1.81
CA ALA A 235 20.20 4.44 -2.46
C ALA A 235 21.55 5.15 -2.65
N ASP A 236 22.41 5.19 -1.62
CA ASP A 236 23.74 5.80 -1.70
C ASP A 236 24.60 5.12 -2.79
N ARG A 237 24.56 3.79 -2.90
CA ARG A 237 25.27 3.02 -3.94
C ARG A 237 24.77 3.38 -5.35
N ARG A 238 23.44 3.33 -5.56
CA ARG A 238 22.81 3.65 -6.85
C ARG A 238 23.08 5.10 -7.28
N ILE A 239 23.06 6.05 -6.34
CA ILE A 239 23.38 7.46 -6.60
C ILE A 239 24.84 7.59 -7.03
N ALA A 240 25.78 6.90 -6.37
CA ALA A 240 27.19 6.94 -6.73
C ALA A 240 27.45 6.34 -8.13
N GLU A 241 26.79 5.22 -8.45
CA GLU A 241 26.84 4.57 -9.78
C GLU A 241 26.30 5.49 -10.88
N ALA A 242 25.12 6.10 -10.66
CA ALA A 242 24.53 7.03 -11.61
C ALA A 242 25.38 8.31 -11.79
N ALA A 243 25.92 8.86 -10.72
CA ALA A 243 26.80 10.04 -10.80
C ALA A 243 28.07 9.79 -11.63
N ALA A 244 28.58 8.56 -11.64
CA ALA A 244 29.74 8.20 -12.44
C ALA A 244 29.47 8.21 -13.95
N THR A 245 28.23 8.08 -14.39
CA THR A 245 27.82 7.97 -15.80
C THR A 245 27.04 9.17 -16.33
N ASP A 246 26.25 9.85 -15.47
CA ASP A 246 25.21 10.78 -15.90
C ASP A 246 25.60 12.25 -15.80
N GLY A 247 26.85 12.55 -15.40
CA GLY A 247 27.41 13.91 -15.43
C GLY A 247 26.94 14.85 -14.33
N PHE A 248 26.29 14.34 -13.25
CA PHE A 248 26.01 15.11 -12.04
C PHE A 248 26.99 14.71 -10.91
N SER A 249 27.09 15.54 -9.86
CA SER A 249 27.90 15.18 -8.68
C SER A 249 27.07 14.40 -7.67
N ALA A 250 27.62 13.30 -7.13
CA ALA A 250 26.98 12.55 -6.05
C ALA A 250 26.65 13.44 -4.82
N ASP A 251 27.43 14.51 -4.59
CA ASP A 251 27.19 15.49 -3.51
C ASP A 251 25.89 16.29 -3.69
N GLN A 252 25.30 16.28 -4.88
CA GLN A 252 23.98 16.87 -5.12
C GLN A 252 22.86 16.08 -4.45
N CYS A 253 23.09 14.79 -4.15
CA CYS A 253 22.14 13.89 -3.51
C CYS A 253 22.58 13.55 -2.08
N ARG A 254 21.72 13.82 -1.11
CA ARG A 254 22.01 13.51 0.30
C ARG A 254 20.87 12.72 0.91
N VAL A 255 21.07 11.42 1.12
CA VAL A 255 20.09 10.56 1.81
C VAL A 255 20.39 10.53 3.31
N GLU A 256 19.40 10.87 4.14
CA GLU A 256 19.54 10.99 5.59
C GLU A 256 18.58 10.05 6.34
N ILE A 257 19.10 9.35 7.35
CA ILE A 257 18.27 8.65 8.34
C ILE A 257 17.69 9.71 9.29
N ARG A 258 16.53 10.24 8.95
CA ARG A 258 15.88 11.33 9.69
C ARG A 258 14.36 11.25 9.59
N ASP A 259 13.70 11.45 10.73
CA ASP A 259 12.25 11.66 10.75
C ASP A 259 11.92 13.04 10.16
N TYR A 260 10.91 13.09 9.27
CA TYR A 260 10.50 14.34 8.59
C TYR A 260 10.15 15.45 9.57
N ARG A 261 9.66 15.14 10.77
CA ARG A 261 9.31 16.11 11.82
C ARG A 261 10.53 16.91 12.31
N ALA A 262 11.71 16.32 12.19
CA ALA A 262 12.98 16.93 12.61
C ALA A 262 13.72 17.66 11.49
N VAL A 263 13.16 17.73 10.28
CA VAL A 263 13.80 18.42 9.16
C VAL A 263 13.84 19.93 9.40
N THR A 264 14.94 20.54 9.01
CA THR A 264 15.19 21.98 9.09
C THR A 264 15.68 22.51 7.76
N GLY A 265 15.83 23.81 7.64
CA GLY A 265 16.27 24.45 6.39
C GLY A 265 15.09 25.03 5.59
N ARG A 266 15.40 25.42 4.35
CA ARG A 266 14.45 25.96 3.39
C ARG A 266 14.68 25.30 2.04
N TYR A 267 13.59 24.83 1.42
CA TYR A 267 13.59 24.11 0.15
C TYR A 267 12.69 24.83 -0.85
N ASP A 268 13.13 24.88 -2.09
CA ASP A 268 12.39 25.50 -3.20
C ASP A 268 11.28 24.57 -3.70
N ALA A 269 11.51 23.26 -3.59
CA ALA A 269 10.56 22.21 -3.92
C ALA A 269 10.53 21.11 -2.85
N ILE A 270 9.36 20.53 -2.61
CA ILE A 270 9.20 19.33 -1.74
C ILE A 270 8.44 18.27 -2.51
N VAL A 271 8.99 17.03 -2.52
CA VAL A 271 8.37 15.88 -3.18
C VAL A 271 8.21 14.74 -2.17
N SER A 272 7.10 14.01 -2.27
CA SER A 272 6.86 12.83 -1.43
C SER A 272 5.98 11.83 -2.17
N VAL A 273 6.37 10.56 -2.19
CA VAL A 273 5.68 9.52 -2.95
C VAL A 273 5.21 8.42 -2.01
N GLU A 274 3.88 8.30 -1.85
CA GLU A 274 3.20 7.25 -1.07
C GLU A 274 3.76 7.08 0.36
N MET A 275 3.98 8.21 1.02
CA MET A 275 4.51 8.28 2.38
C MET A 275 3.47 8.71 3.42
N ILE A 276 2.47 9.52 3.01
CA ILE A 276 1.45 10.08 3.92
C ILE A 276 0.60 8.97 4.58
N GLU A 277 0.48 7.83 3.91
CA GLU A 277 -0.21 6.62 4.39
C GLU A 277 0.46 6.05 5.64
N ALA A 278 1.80 6.08 5.69
CA ALA A 278 2.60 5.59 6.82
C ALA A 278 2.63 6.58 8.00
N VAL A 279 2.29 7.84 7.76
CA VAL A 279 2.28 8.90 8.79
C VAL A 279 1.24 8.64 9.88
N GLY A 280 0.08 8.06 9.51
CA GLY A 280 -1.07 7.87 10.39
C GLY A 280 -1.92 9.14 10.55
N TRP A 281 -3.25 8.97 10.57
CA TRP A 281 -4.21 10.08 10.49
C TRP A 281 -4.05 11.13 11.61
N GLN A 282 -3.55 10.73 12.79
CA GLN A 282 -3.33 11.63 13.93
C GLN A 282 -2.21 12.65 13.68
N PHE A 283 -1.34 12.40 12.69
CA PHE A 283 -0.16 13.20 12.40
C PHE A 283 -0.20 13.87 11.01
N TRP A 284 -1.27 13.72 10.23
CA TRP A 284 -1.38 14.37 8.92
C TRP A 284 -1.27 15.90 9.02
N ARG A 285 -1.87 16.50 10.05
CA ARG A 285 -1.70 17.93 10.30
C ARG A 285 -0.22 18.28 10.52
N THR A 286 0.47 17.57 11.39
CA THR A 286 1.92 17.79 11.65
C THR A 286 2.75 17.60 10.38
N TYR A 287 2.36 16.66 9.51
CA TYR A 287 3.02 16.42 8.23
C TYR A 287 2.95 17.67 7.33
N PHE A 288 1.76 18.22 7.12
CA PHE A 288 1.60 19.41 6.29
C PHE A 288 2.14 20.69 6.94
N GLU A 289 2.02 20.86 8.25
CA GLU A 289 2.66 21.97 8.99
C GLU A 289 4.19 21.91 8.88
N THR A 290 4.78 20.70 8.86
CA THR A 290 6.22 20.54 8.66
C THR A 290 6.63 20.91 7.24
N ILE A 291 5.90 20.44 6.22
CA ILE A 291 6.11 20.79 4.83
C ILE A 291 6.05 22.32 4.64
N ASP A 292 4.97 22.96 5.12
CA ASP A 292 4.79 24.41 5.03
C ASP A 292 5.93 25.17 5.72
N ARG A 293 6.34 24.72 6.89
CA ARG A 293 7.43 25.33 7.67
C ARG A 293 8.76 25.37 6.93
N VAL A 294 9.10 24.33 6.16
CA VAL A 294 10.39 24.21 5.47
C VAL A 294 10.35 24.58 3.99
N LEU A 295 9.18 24.82 3.42
CA LEU A 295 9.02 25.30 2.04
C LEU A 295 9.38 26.78 1.97
N ALA A 296 10.14 27.18 0.97
CA ALA A 296 10.48 28.58 0.71
C ALA A 296 9.24 29.37 0.23
N PRO A 297 9.20 30.70 0.41
CA PRO A 297 8.19 31.54 -0.25
C PRO A 297 8.19 31.31 -1.78
N GLY A 298 7.03 31.17 -2.40
CA GLY A 298 6.90 30.84 -3.82
C GLY A 298 7.20 29.38 -4.18
N GLY A 299 7.64 28.56 -3.20
CA GLY A 299 7.95 27.15 -3.42
C GLY A 299 6.72 26.29 -3.73
N LYS A 300 6.97 25.11 -4.29
CA LYS A 300 5.94 24.14 -4.67
C LYS A 300 6.14 22.79 -4.00
N VAL A 301 5.05 22.06 -3.87
CA VAL A 301 5.03 20.69 -3.29
C VAL A 301 4.30 19.77 -4.27
N ALA A 302 4.84 18.60 -4.53
CA ALA A 302 4.17 17.54 -5.28
C ALA A 302 4.16 16.26 -4.45
N ILE A 303 2.98 15.71 -4.17
CA ILE A 303 2.79 14.50 -3.37
C ILE A 303 2.00 13.49 -4.19
N GLN A 304 2.51 12.26 -4.29
CA GLN A 304 1.69 11.12 -4.71
C GLN A 304 1.15 10.43 -3.46
N ALA A 305 -0.16 10.22 -3.41
CA ALA A 305 -0.81 9.64 -2.24
C ALA A 305 -1.94 8.69 -2.64
N ILE A 306 -2.00 7.54 -2.00
CA ILE A 306 -3.16 6.65 -2.06
C ILE A 306 -4.28 7.28 -1.24
N THR A 307 -5.47 7.35 -1.82
CA THR A 307 -6.63 8.01 -1.20
C THR A 307 -7.85 7.11 -1.21
N MET A 308 -8.80 7.42 -0.33
CA MET A 308 -10.11 6.77 -0.33
C MET A 308 -11.24 7.81 -0.25
N PRO A 309 -12.49 7.45 -0.61
CA PRO A 309 -13.63 8.32 -0.41
C PRO A 309 -13.75 8.82 1.04
N HIS A 310 -14.05 10.12 1.22
CA HIS A 310 -13.99 10.80 2.51
C HIS A 310 -14.84 10.13 3.61
N ASP A 311 -16.10 9.80 3.29
CA ASP A 311 -17.01 9.18 4.27
C ASP A 311 -16.51 7.80 4.72
N ARG A 312 -15.86 7.06 3.81
CA ARG A 312 -15.23 5.79 4.11
C ARG A 312 -14.04 5.97 5.02
N MET A 313 -13.18 6.94 4.73
CA MET A 313 -12.04 7.31 5.56
C MET A 313 -12.51 7.59 6.99
N LEU A 314 -13.54 8.42 7.18
CA LEU A 314 -14.10 8.71 8.49
C LEU A 314 -14.65 7.47 9.20
N ALA A 315 -15.36 6.59 8.47
CA ALA A 315 -15.97 5.38 9.01
C ALA A 315 -14.93 4.32 9.42
N THR A 316 -13.75 4.30 8.79
CA THR A 316 -12.75 3.22 8.96
C THR A 316 -11.50 3.61 9.74
N ARG A 317 -11.29 4.89 10.07
CA ARG A 317 -10.06 5.42 10.70
C ARG A 317 -9.63 4.73 12.00
N ASN A 318 -10.53 4.03 12.68
CA ASN A 318 -10.25 3.28 13.90
C ASN A 318 -10.39 1.76 13.71
N THR A 319 -10.45 1.29 12.46
CA THR A 319 -10.59 -0.13 12.12
C THR A 319 -9.22 -0.76 11.93
N TYR A 320 -8.97 -1.88 12.62
CA TYR A 320 -7.80 -2.71 12.37
C TYR A 320 -8.08 -3.63 11.19
N THR A 321 -7.25 -3.56 10.16
CA THR A 321 -7.43 -4.27 8.91
C THR A 321 -6.39 -5.38 8.74
N TRP A 322 -6.60 -6.25 7.75
CA TRP A 322 -5.63 -7.27 7.37
C TRP A 322 -4.31 -6.63 6.91
N ILE A 323 -4.38 -5.55 6.10
CA ILE A 323 -3.20 -4.76 5.67
C ILE A 323 -2.41 -4.22 6.87
N ASN A 324 -3.09 -3.71 7.90
CA ASN A 324 -2.41 -3.22 9.10
C ASN A 324 -1.75 -4.35 9.90
N LYS A 325 -2.29 -5.58 9.82
CA LYS A 325 -1.75 -6.71 10.56
C LYS A 325 -0.51 -7.29 9.91
N TYR A 326 -0.50 -7.40 8.59
CA TYR A 326 0.48 -8.19 7.86
C TYR A 326 1.45 -7.36 7.00
N ILE A 327 1.04 -6.18 6.50
CA ILE A 327 1.81 -5.43 5.50
C ILE A 327 2.25 -4.07 6.04
N PHE A 328 1.31 -3.16 6.37
CA PHE A 328 1.60 -1.79 6.76
C PHE A 328 1.09 -1.46 8.18
N PRO A 329 1.82 -1.84 9.25
CA PRO A 329 1.43 -1.51 10.61
C PRO A 329 1.28 -0.01 10.81
N GLY A 330 0.10 0.41 11.30
CA GLY A 330 -0.19 1.83 11.55
C GLY A 330 -0.53 2.68 10.33
N GLY A 331 -0.46 2.12 9.12
CA GLY A 331 -0.84 2.79 7.89
C GLY A 331 -2.34 3.11 7.83
N PHE A 332 -2.66 4.27 7.22
CA PHE A 332 -4.06 4.65 6.99
C PHE A 332 -4.16 5.64 5.82
N LEU A 333 -5.14 5.40 4.93
CA LEU A 333 -5.32 6.18 3.71
C LEU A 333 -6.11 7.47 3.98
N PRO A 334 -5.62 8.65 3.55
CA PRO A 334 -6.36 9.90 3.57
C PRO A 334 -7.44 9.95 2.49
N SER A 335 -8.27 10.97 2.53
CA SER A 335 -9.06 11.41 1.37
C SER A 335 -8.49 12.70 0.81
N VAL A 336 -8.68 12.97 -0.47
CA VAL A 336 -8.29 14.26 -1.09
C VAL A 336 -8.92 15.42 -0.32
N ARG A 337 -10.19 15.27 0.09
CA ARG A 337 -10.91 16.29 0.88
C ARG A 337 -10.26 16.58 2.24
N VAL A 338 -9.83 15.55 3.01
CA VAL A 338 -9.19 15.80 4.32
C VAL A 338 -7.82 16.46 4.16
N ILE A 339 -7.10 16.16 3.08
CA ILE A 339 -5.85 16.83 2.74
C ILE A 339 -6.10 18.32 2.45
N ASP A 340 -7.09 18.65 1.60
CA ASP A 340 -7.48 20.03 1.32
C ASP A 340 -7.91 20.79 2.58
N GLU A 341 -8.76 20.19 3.42
CA GLU A 341 -9.19 20.78 4.70
C GLU A 341 -7.98 21.09 5.59
N ILE A 342 -7.03 20.14 5.75
CA ILE A 342 -5.86 20.35 6.62
C ILE A 342 -4.95 21.44 6.04
N THR A 343 -4.66 21.44 4.76
CA THR A 343 -3.75 22.43 4.13
C THR A 343 -4.36 23.83 4.19
N ARG A 344 -5.63 23.98 3.87
CA ARG A 344 -6.35 25.26 3.93
C ARG A 344 -6.44 25.81 5.36
N ASP A 345 -6.75 24.97 6.34
CA ASP A 345 -7.08 25.43 7.70
C ASP A 345 -5.84 25.60 8.61
N HIS A 346 -4.71 24.96 8.27
CA HIS A 346 -3.53 24.89 9.15
C HIS A 346 -2.20 25.25 8.49
N THR A 347 -2.19 25.60 7.21
CA THR A 347 -0.95 25.94 6.46
C THR A 347 -1.20 27.14 5.53
N THR A 348 -0.15 27.58 4.85
CA THR A 348 -0.23 28.57 3.76
C THR A 348 -0.36 27.91 2.38
N LEU A 349 -0.39 26.60 2.32
CA LEU A 349 -0.40 25.83 1.07
C LEU A 349 -1.76 25.90 0.38
N GLN A 350 -1.73 26.10 -0.94
CA GLN A 350 -2.91 26.10 -1.81
C GLN A 350 -2.85 24.87 -2.71
N MET A 351 -3.81 23.97 -2.60
CA MET A 351 -3.89 22.76 -3.42
C MET A 351 -4.44 23.06 -4.82
N ALA A 352 -3.79 22.52 -5.84
CA ALA A 352 -4.30 22.46 -7.20
C ALA A 352 -5.23 21.24 -7.41
N PRO A 353 -5.96 21.14 -8.53
CA PRO A 353 -6.76 19.95 -8.83
C PRO A 353 -5.90 18.67 -8.80
N ALA A 354 -6.44 17.63 -8.21
CA ALA A 354 -5.78 16.31 -8.11
C ALA A 354 -5.71 15.64 -9.49
N TYR A 355 -4.63 14.90 -9.74
CA TYR A 355 -4.46 14.05 -10.92
C TYR A 355 -4.50 12.57 -10.50
N SER A 356 -5.53 11.83 -10.93
CA SER A 356 -5.77 10.44 -10.56
C SER A 356 -4.95 9.47 -11.42
N LEU A 357 -4.39 8.44 -10.77
CA LEU A 357 -3.65 7.34 -11.39
C LEU A 357 -4.19 5.95 -10.96
N GLY A 358 -5.43 5.85 -10.47
CA GLY A 358 -5.95 4.60 -9.89
C GLY A 358 -5.84 3.39 -10.82
N GLN A 359 -6.19 3.54 -12.12
CA GLN A 359 -6.08 2.46 -13.10
C GLN A 359 -4.61 2.12 -13.43
N HIS A 360 -3.71 3.11 -13.40
CA HIS A 360 -2.27 2.88 -13.53
C HIS A 360 -1.74 2.03 -12.37
N TYR A 361 -2.23 2.27 -11.15
CA TYR A 361 -1.82 1.45 -10.01
C TYR A 361 -2.37 0.03 -10.08
N ALA A 362 -3.62 -0.14 -10.53
CA ALA A 362 -4.16 -1.48 -10.77
C ALA A 362 -3.24 -2.26 -11.72
N ARG A 363 -2.78 -1.65 -12.82
CA ARG A 363 -1.85 -2.31 -13.76
C ARG A 363 -0.47 -2.52 -13.17
N THR A 364 0.09 -1.53 -12.46
CA THR A 364 1.38 -1.67 -11.77
C THR A 364 1.38 -2.90 -10.84
N LEU A 365 0.34 -3.05 -10.03
CA LEU A 365 0.19 -4.18 -9.10
C LEU A 365 0.02 -5.53 -9.83
N THR A 366 -0.68 -5.55 -10.97
CA THR A 366 -0.74 -6.75 -11.81
C THR A 366 0.64 -7.18 -12.28
N LEU A 367 1.43 -6.24 -12.81
CA LEU A 367 2.78 -6.54 -13.31
C LEU A 367 3.73 -7.00 -12.18
N TRP A 368 3.61 -6.39 -11.00
CA TRP A 368 4.38 -6.83 -9.84
C TRP A 368 3.99 -8.24 -9.39
N ASP A 369 2.70 -8.56 -9.39
CA ASP A 369 2.24 -9.90 -8.99
C ASP A 369 2.66 -10.98 -9.99
N GLU A 370 2.53 -10.69 -11.29
CA GLU A 370 3.02 -11.57 -12.37
C GLU A 370 4.53 -11.85 -12.21
N ALA A 371 5.35 -10.83 -11.97
CA ALA A 371 6.79 -10.96 -11.74
C ALA A 371 7.09 -11.71 -10.44
N PHE A 372 6.41 -11.40 -9.35
CA PHE A 372 6.58 -12.07 -8.05
C PHE A 372 6.29 -13.57 -8.15
N LEU A 373 5.18 -13.95 -8.79
CA LEU A 373 4.83 -15.36 -8.97
C LEU A 373 5.80 -16.10 -9.89
N ALA A 374 6.34 -15.41 -10.91
CA ALA A 374 7.35 -15.99 -11.80
C ALA A 374 8.66 -16.31 -11.06
N HIS A 375 8.99 -15.56 -10.00
CA HIS A 375 10.22 -15.75 -9.19
C HIS A 375 9.94 -16.43 -7.84
N SER A 376 8.84 -17.19 -7.72
CA SER A 376 8.47 -17.83 -6.43
C SER A 376 9.53 -18.75 -5.86
N GLN A 377 10.33 -19.46 -6.70
CA GLN A 377 11.42 -20.32 -6.24
C GLN A 377 12.58 -19.52 -5.66
N GLU A 378 12.91 -18.38 -6.25
CA GLU A 378 13.93 -17.45 -5.78
C GLU A 378 13.49 -16.82 -4.44
N VAL A 379 12.20 -16.47 -4.29
CA VAL A 379 11.65 -16.00 -3.01
C VAL A 379 11.82 -17.05 -1.92
N LEU A 380 11.52 -18.32 -2.19
CA LEU A 380 11.74 -19.41 -1.24
C LEU A 380 13.24 -19.59 -0.92
N ALA A 381 14.12 -19.43 -1.92
CA ALA A 381 15.57 -19.50 -1.73
C ALA A 381 16.13 -18.38 -0.85
N LEU A 382 15.46 -17.22 -0.77
CA LEU A 382 15.77 -16.15 0.17
C LEU A 382 15.38 -16.49 1.63
N GLY A 383 14.71 -17.62 1.88
CA GLY A 383 14.33 -18.09 3.21
C GLY A 383 12.89 -17.76 3.60
N PHE A 384 12.08 -17.22 2.69
CA PHE A 384 10.64 -17.08 2.89
C PHE A 384 9.93 -18.45 2.75
N ASP A 385 8.72 -18.57 3.30
CA ASP A 385 7.94 -19.80 3.23
C ASP A 385 6.71 -19.66 2.29
N GLU A 386 6.02 -20.77 2.02
CA GLU A 386 4.81 -20.82 1.19
C GLU A 386 3.69 -19.91 1.74
N THR A 387 3.61 -19.72 3.05
CA THR A 387 2.66 -18.80 3.67
C THR A 387 2.97 -17.35 3.28
N PHE A 388 4.26 -17.00 3.19
CA PHE A 388 4.69 -15.69 2.70
C PHE A 388 4.33 -15.49 1.22
N LEU A 389 4.57 -16.49 0.37
CA LEU A 389 4.16 -16.41 -1.04
C LEU A 389 2.67 -16.11 -1.17
N ARG A 390 1.83 -16.85 -0.44
CA ARG A 390 0.38 -16.61 -0.41
C ARG A 390 0.03 -15.23 0.16
N MET A 391 0.72 -14.78 1.20
CA MET A 391 0.49 -13.48 1.81
C MET A 391 0.80 -12.34 0.83
N TRP A 392 1.94 -12.42 0.12
CA TRP A 392 2.36 -11.37 -0.79
C TRP A 392 1.47 -11.30 -2.03
N HIS A 393 1.17 -12.44 -2.64
CA HIS A 393 0.19 -12.55 -3.73
C HIS A 393 -1.18 -12.00 -3.31
N PHE A 394 -1.70 -12.39 -2.13
CA PHE A 394 -2.96 -11.85 -1.63
C PHE A 394 -2.90 -10.34 -1.42
N TYR A 395 -1.80 -9.81 -0.92
CA TYR A 395 -1.61 -8.37 -0.74
C TYR A 395 -1.66 -7.61 -2.07
N LEU A 396 -0.92 -8.07 -3.07
CA LEU A 396 -0.86 -7.42 -4.40
C LEU A 396 -2.23 -7.45 -5.06
N GLU A 397 -2.89 -8.60 -5.09
CA GLU A 397 -4.20 -8.78 -5.68
C GLU A 397 -5.34 -8.07 -4.91
N TYR A 398 -5.27 -8.04 -3.57
CA TYR A 398 -6.20 -7.28 -2.73
C TYR A 398 -6.09 -5.76 -3.02
N SER A 399 -4.87 -5.26 -3.15
CA SER A 399 -4.63 -3.86 -3.48
C SER A 399 -5.05 -3.55 -4.91
N ARG A 400 -4.68 -4.39 -5.89
CA ARG A 400 -5.11 -4.29 -7.28
C ARG A 400 -6.64 -4.21 -7.40
N ALA A 401 -7.33 -5.12 -6.75
CA ALA A 401 -8.79 -5.16 -6.73
C ALA A 401 -9.41 -3.86 -6.20
N GLY A 402 -8.80 -3.26 -5.18
CA GLY A 402 -9.22 -1.98 -4.63
C GLY A 402 -9.14 -0.83 -5.63
N PHE A 403 -8.05 -0.74 -6.39
CA PHE A 403 -7.87 0.27 -7.44
C PHE A 403 -8.74 -0.01 -8.67
N ALA A 404 -8.77 -1.25 -9.15
CA ALA A 404 -9.56 -1.64 -10.32
C ALA A 404 -11.08 -1.41 -10.11
N ALA A 405 -11.58 -1.58 -8.89
CA ALA A 405 -12.96 -1.30 -8.51
C ALA A 405 -13.21 0.19 -8.16
N ALA A 406 -12.22 1.08 -8.29
CA ALA A 406 -12.28 2.46 -7.81
C ALA A 406 -12.73 2.57 -6.33
N TYR A 407 -12.43 1.53 -5.53
CA TYR A 407 -12.66 1.54 -4.09
C TYR A 407 -11.67 2.43 -3.35
N ILE A 408 -10.46 2.49 -3.87
CA ILE A 408 -9.37 3.42 -3.53
C ILE A 408 -8.82 4.02 -4.82
N ASP A 409 -8.10 5.11 -4.70
CA ASP A 409 -7.44 5.81 -5.80
C ASP A 409 -6.01 6.19 -5.38
N VAL A 410 -5.16 6.53 -6.33
CA VAL A 410 -3.88 7.20 -6.06
C VAL A 410 -3.83 8.50 -6.85
N ASN A 411 -3.43 9.57 -6.18
CA ASN A 411 -3.47 10.91 -6.73
C ASN A 411 -2.13 11.60 -6.61
N GLN A 412 -1.72 12.31 -7.67
CA GLN A 412 -0.70 13.34 -7.57
C GLN A 412 -1.37 14.66 -7.19
N LEU A 413 -0.94 15.20 -6.06
CA LEU A 413 -1.46 16.41 -5.43
C LEU A 413 -0.36 17.47 -5.44
N THR A 414 -0.63 18.60 -6.06
CA THR A 414 0.31 19.72 -6.14
C THR A 414 -0.15 20.86 -5.25
N PHE A 415 0.79 21.45 -4.55
CA PHE A 415 0.54 22.61 -3.68
C PHE A 415 1.54 23.71 -4.00
N ARG A 416 1.12 24.94 -3.81
CA ARG A 416 1.99 26.11 -3.88
C ARG A 416 1.90 26.93 -2.61
N ARG A 417 3.00 27.51 -2.19
CA ARG A 417 3.03 28.54 -1.17
C ARG A 417 3.03 29.91 -1.89
N PRO A 418 2.11 30.82 -1.58
CA PRO A 418 2.16 32.19 -2.08
C PRO A 418 3.51 32.85 -1.77
N ALA A 419 3.93 33.78 -2.65
CA ALA A 419 5.17 34.52 -2.52
C ALA A 419 5.16 35.45 -1.29
#